data_9aafa64fb56b0c5467f02fadc9245cf5
#
_entry.id   9aafa64fb56b0c5467f02fadc9245cf5
#
_cell.length_a   1.000
_cell.length_b   1.000
_cell.length_c   1.000
_cell.angle_alpha   90.00
_cell.angle_beta   90.00
_cell.angle_gamma   90.00
#
_symmetry.space_group_name_H-M   'P 1'
#
loop_
_entity.id
_entity.type
_entity.pdbx_description
1 polymer ?
#
loop_
_entity_poly.entity_id
_entity_poly.type
_entity_poly.pdbx_seq_one_letter_code
_entity_poly.pdbx_strand_id
1 'polypeptide(L)'
;MKKIFNYIMLLAVSLSGLTLTACSDDELDTNQYNKSGVNILAFGPMPVTRGDAMRVTGTQLNKVKEVLFPEGNQKLTPSTNFINAEFTLSNSEEMTVIIPDMCVPGKLRLVTNNNDTIVSASNISFVEEIKVTGMSPMQVHPGDIVTISGEYVWHPLFSQMLLKN
;
A
#
# COMPACT_ATOMS: atom_id res chain seq x y z
N MET A 1 -57.32 -25.39 -23.85
CA MET A 1 -56.48 -25.41 -22.64
C MET A 1 -55.06 -25.90 -22.84
N LYS A 2 -54.77 -26.92 -23.67
CA LYS A 2 -53.39 -27.41 -23.91
C LYS A 2 -52.45 -26.42 -24.59
N LYS A 3 -52.91 -25.50 -25.41
CA LYS A 3 -52.05 -24.52 -26.12
C LYS A 3 -51.57 -23.38 -25.21
N ILE A 4 -52.32 -23.00 -24.22
CA ILE A 4 -51.97 -21.94 -23.24
C ILE A 4 -50.88 -22.45 -22.31
N PHE A 5 -50.92 -23.74 -21.92
CA PHE A 5 -49.94 -24.38 -21.08
C PHE A 5 -48.52 -24.42 -21.71
N ASN A 6 -48.48 -24.69 -23.03
CA ASN A 6 -47.23 -24.69 -23.76
C ASN A 6 -46.59 -23.30 -23.86
N TYR A 7 -47.39 -22.23 -24.02
CA TYR A 7 -46.83 -20.87 -24.02
C TYR A 7 -46.33 -20.40 -22.66
N ILE A 8 -46.97 -20.84 -21.59
CA ILE A 8 -46.50 -20.56 -20.21
C ILE A 8 -45.21 -21.27 -19.92
N MET A 9 -45.05 -22.54 -20.41
CA MET A 9 -43.85 -23.30 -20.24
C MET A 9 -42.67 -22.73 -21.07
N LEU A 10 -42.95 -22.21 -22.27
CA LEU A 10 -41.95 -21.55 -23.11
C LEU A 10 -41.47 -20.22 -22.53
N LEU A 11 -42.38 -19.47 -21.87
CA LEU A 11 -42.05 -18.23 -21.21
C LEU A 11 -41.19 -18.45 -19.94
N ALA A 12 -41.42 -19.54 -19.21
CA ALA A 12 -40.66 -19.90 -18.02
C ALA A 12 -39.22 -20.31 -18.34
N VAL A 13 -38.99 -20.91 -19.50
CA VAL A 13 -37.63 -21.34 -19.93
C VAL A 13 -36.81 -20.17 -20.48
N SER A 14 -37.45 -19.12 -21.03
CA SER A 14 -36.75 -17.92 -21.49
C SER A 14 -36.32 -16.96 -20.37
N LEU A 15 -36.88 -17.09 -19.16
CA LEU A 15 -36.52 -16.25 -18.02
C LEU A 15 -35.36 -16.79 -17.18
N SER A 16 -34.96 -18.05 -17.40
CA SER A 16 -33.85 -18.70 -16.66
C SER A 16 -32.46 -18.50 -17.30
N GLY A 17 -32.37 -17.74 -18.40
CA GLY A 17 -31.12 -17.49 -19.14
C GLY A 17 -30.37 -16.21 -18.78
N LEU A 18 -30.88 -15.38 -17.87
CA LEU A 18 -30.14 -14.24 -17.30
C LEU A 18 -29.35 -14.71 -16.09
N THR A 19 -28.30 -15.49 -16.34
CA THR A 19 -27.20 -15.55 -15.38
C THR A 19 -26.57 -14.16 -15.40
N LEU A 20 -26.94 -13.34 -14.44
CA LEU A 20 -26.09 -12.24 -14.01
C LEU A 20 -24.73 -12.88 -13.70
N THR A 21 -23.78 -12.74 -14.62
CA THR A 21 -22.39 -12.80 -14.22
C THR A 21 -22.23 -11.61 -13.28
N ALA A 22 -22.51 -11.85 -12.01
CA ALA A 22 -22.00 -10.99 -10.98
C ALA A 22 -20.51 -10.86 -11.30
N CYS A 23 -20.02 -9.63 -11.48
CA CYS A 23 -18.62 -9.33 -11.33
C CYS A 23 -18.15 -10.17 -10.15
N SER A 24 -17.10 -10.93 -10.33
CA SER A 24 -16.37 -11.42 -9.19
C SER A 24 -15.94 -10.15 -8.47
N ASP A 25 -16.73 -9.77 -7.47
CA ASP A 25 -16.21 -8.90 -6.44
C ASP A 25 -14.91 -9.59 -6.03
N ASP A 26 -13.78 -8.91 -6.28
CA ASP A 26 -12.61 -9.17 -5.48
C ASP A 26 -13.16 -9.13 -4.07
N GLU A 27 -13.30 -10.30 -3.46
CA GLU A 27 -13.78 -10.41 -2.09
C GLU A 27 -12.82 -9.56 -1.29
N LEU A 28 -13.24 -8.33 -0.99
CA LEU A 28 -12.66 -7.59 0.11
C LEU A 28 -12.71 -8.58 1.26
N ASP A 29 -11.53 -9.09 1.64
CA ASP A 29 -11.42 -10.11 2.68
C ASP A 29 -11.95 -9.51 4.00
N THR A 30 -13.28 -9.44 4.12
CA THR A 30 -13.99 -8.96 5.30
C THR A 30 -13.65 -9.80 6.53
N ASN A 31 -13.01 -10.96 6.33
CA ASN A 31 -12.46 -11.74 7.41
C ASN A 31 -11.37 -11.03 8.22
N GLN A 32 -10.71 -10.00 7.66
CA GLN A 32 -9.75 -9.20 8.43
C GLN A 32 -10.44 -8.45 9.59
N TYR A 33 -11.67 -8.00 9.40
CA TYR A 33 -12.45 -7.29 10.43
C TYR A 33 -13.00 -8.22 11.51
N ASN A 34 -13.18 -9.51 11.21
CA ASN A 34 -13.75 -10.49 12.10
C ASN A 34 -12.73 -11.40 12.80
N LYS A 35 -11.42 -11.23 12.53
CA LYS A 35 -10.38 -11.99 13.23
C LYS A 35 -10.32 -11.54 14.69
N SER A 36 -10.52 -12.49 15.61
CA SER A 36 -10.23 -12.25 17.02
C SER A 36 -8.73 -12.08 17.21
N GLY A 37 -8.31 -11.07 17.96
CA GLY A 37 -6.89 -10.84 18.24
C GLY A 37 -6.35 -9.53 17.68
N VAL A 38 -5.03 -9.43 17.60
CA VAL A 38 -4.34 -8.28 17.02
C VAL A 38 -4.41 -8.36 15.50
N ASN A 39 -4.89 -7.30 14.87
CA ASN A 39 -4.91 -7.18 13.40
C ASN A 39 -4.55 -5.75 12.98
N ILE A 40 -3.96 -5.62 11.79
CA ILE A 40 -3.75 -4.35 11.10
C ILE A 40 -4.89 -4.18 10.10
N LEU A 41 -5.71 -3.15 10.27
CA LEU A 41 -6.82 -2.83 9.35
C LEU A 41 -6.39 -1.83 8.29
N ALA A 42 -5.68 -0.78 8.71
CA ALA A 42 -5.16 0.24 7.81
C ALA A 42 -3.95 0.96 8.43
N PHE A 43 -3.17 1.61 7.59
CA PHE A 43 -2.10 2.51 8.01
C PHE A 43 -1.91 3.61 6.96
N GLY A 44 -1.43 4.76 7.40
CA GLY A 44 -1.21 5.90 6.48
C GLY A 44 -1.03 7.24 7.18
N PRO A 45 -0.94 8.31 6.35
CA PRO A 45 -1.13 8.35 4.88
C PRO A 45 -0.02 7.65 4.09
N MET A 46 -0.29 7.31 2.81
CA MET A 46 0.69 6.72 1.90
C MET A 46 0.84 7.60 0.64
N PRO A 47 2.03 7.80 0.07
CA PRO A 47 3.35 7.36 0.58
C PRO A 47 3.75 8.10 1.86
N VAL A 48 4.64 7.50 2.66
CA VAL A 48 5.16 8.08 3.90
C VAL A 48 6.55 8.66 3.73
N THR A 49 6.93 9.59 4.61
CA THR A 49 8.30 10.12 4.71
C THR A 49 9.01 9.45 5.88
N ARG A 50 10.29 9.12 5.74
CA ARG A 50 11.12 8.61 6.82
C ARG A 50 11.29 9.70 7.90
N GLY A 51 11.25 9.33 9.16
CA GLY A 51 11.26 10.25 10.30
C GLY A 51 9.89 10.81 10.68
N ASP A 52 8.89 10.74 9.81
CA ASP A 52 7.54 11.22 10.08
C ASP A 52 6.69 10.21 10.88
N ALA A 53 5.56 10.68 11.38
CA ALA A 53 4.59 9.88 12.10
C ALA A 53 3.55 9.28 11.14
N MET A 54 3.27 7.99 11.29
CA MET A 54 2.22 7.27 10.58
C MET A 54 1.19 6.74 11.56
N ARG A 55 -0.09 6.87 11.21
CA ARG A 55 -1.17 6.26 11.98
C ARG A 55 -1.39 4.82 11.53
N VAL A 56 -1.51 3.91 12.48
CA VAL A 56 -1.90 2.52 12.28
C VAL A 56 -3.22 2.28 13.01
N THR A 57 -4.21 1.74 12.30
CA THR A 57 -5.49 1.33 12.86
C THR A 57 -5.64 -0.19 12.80
N GLY A 58 -6.24 -0.75 13.81
CA GLY A 58 -6.34 -2.19 13.94
C GLY A 58 -7.25 -2.63 15.06
N THR A 59 -7.07 -3.86 15.52
CA THR A 59 -7.78 -4.41 16.69
C THR A 59 -6.77 -4.87 17.74
N GLN A 60 -7.09 -4.65 19.01
CA GLN A 60 -6.27 -5.07 20.17
C GLN A 60 -4.80 -4.62 20.09
N LEU A 61 -4.53 -3.43 19.52
CA LEU A 61 -3.17 -2.89 19.35
C LEU A 61 -2.46 -2.67 20.70
N ASN A 62 -3.20 -2.59 21.80
CA ASN A 62 -2.65 -2.55 23.16
C ASN A 62 -1.90 -3.83 23.57
N LYS A 63 -1.98 -4.90 22.77
CA LYS A 63 -1.20 -6.14 22.97
C LYS A 63 0.09 -6.18 22.11
N VAL A 64 0.36 -5.14 21.33
CA VAL A 64 1.58 -5.02 20.53
C VAL A 64 2.73 -4.54 21.41
N LYS A 65 3.88 -5.18 21.28
CA LYS A 65 5.13 -4.79 21.98
C LYS A 65 6.20 -4.23 21.04
N GLU A 66 6.18 -4.59 19.75
CA GLU A 66 7.14 -4.11 18.75
C GLU A 66 6.44 -3.86 17.43
N VAL A 67 6.90 -2.82 16.73
CA VAL A 67 6.48 -2.45 15.38
C VAL A 67 7.70 -2.51 14.48
N LEU A 68 7.70 -3.41 13.50
CA LEU A 68 8.87 -3.72 12.70
C LEU A 68 8.68 -3.30 11.25
N PHE A 69 9.64 -2.53 10.74
CA PHE A 69 9.74 -2.15 9.34
C PHE A 69 10.82 -2.96 8.64
N PRO A 70 10.69 -3.26 7.33
CA PRO A 70 11.79 -3.81 6.57
C PRO A 70 12.99 -2.86 6.59
N GLU A 71 14.17 -3.37 6.96
CA GLU A 71 15.39 -2.58 7.03
C GLU A 71 16.10 -2.54 5.67
N GLY A 72 16.61 -1.38 5.30
CA GLY A 72 17.54 -1.19 4.19
C GLY A 72 18.97 -0.96 4.69
N ASN A 73 19.92 -1.06 3.77
CA ASN A 73 21.27 -0.59 4.02
C ASN A 73 21.37 0.94 3.83
N GLN A 74 22.56 1.52 3.98
CA GLN A 74 22.81 2.96 3.78
C GLN A 74 22.40 3.49 2.40
N LYS A 75 22.26 2.61 1.40
CA LYS A 75 21.74 2.94 0.05
C LYS A 75 20.27 2.60 -0.11
N LEU A 76 19.57 2.31 0.98
CA LEU A 76 18.16 1.91 1.02
C LEU A 76 17.85 0.68 0.12
N THR A 77 18.83 -0.21 -0.09
CA THR A 77 18.55 -1.51 -0.70
C THR A 77 18.00 -2.47 0.36
N PRO A 78 16.95 -3.26 0.02
CA PRO A 78 16.33 -4.18 0.95
C PRO A 78 17.33 -5.17 1.58
N SER A 79 17.24 -5.39 2.88
CA SER A 79 17.89 -6.46 3.60
C SER A 79 16.86 -7.50 4.04
N THR A 80 17.32 -8.58 4.67
CA THR A 80 16.42 -9.56 5.31
C THR A 80 16.04 -9.18 6.74
N ASN A 81 16.60 -8.10 7.25
CA ASN A 81 16.43 -7.64 8.62
C ASN A 81 15.20 -6.73 8.76
N PHE A 82 14.87 -6.46 10.01
CA PHE A 82 13.80 -5.53 10.39
C PHE A 82 14.32 -4.55 11.42
N ILE A 83 13.88 -3.31 11.32
CA ILE A 83 14.16 -2.25 12.28
C ILE A 83 12.91 -2.00 13.13
N ASN A 84 13.11 -1.91 14.45
CA ASN A 84 12.03 -1.60 15.38
C ASN A 84 11.75 -0.10 15.37
N ALA A 85 10.46 0.26 15.29
CA ALA A 85 9.98 1.62 15.30
C ALA A 85 9.44 2.00 16.70
N GLU A 86 9.60 3.27 17.07
CA GLU A 86 8.92 3.83 18.22
C GLU A 86 7.44 4.03 17.91
N PHE A 87 6.58 3.76 18.88
CA PHE A 87 5.15 3.97 18.73
C PHE A 87 4.49 4.43 20.03
N THR A 88 3.36 5.11 19.87
CA THR A 88 2.49 5.54 20.97
C THR A 88 1.08 5.04 20.72
N LEU A 89 0.49 4.38 21.70
CA LEU A 89 -0.90 3.95 21.66
C LEU A 89 -1.84 5.11 21.97
N SER A 90 -2.79 5.38 21.10
CA SER A 90 -3.93 6.28 21.36
C SER A 90 -5.05 5.53 22.10
N ASN A 91 -5.32 4.31 21.66
CA ASN A 91 -6.28 3.38 22.27
C ASN A 91 -6.02 1.93 21.76
N SER A 92 -6.93 1.00 22.02
CA SER A 92 -6.79 -0.39 21.56
C SER A 92 -6.93 -0.59 20.04
N GLU A 93 -7.37 0.43 19.32
CA GLU A 93 -7.67 0.37 17.88
C GLU A 93 -6.78 1.31 17.05
N GLU A 94 -6.01 2.19 17.71
CA GLU A 94 -5.19 3.19 17.04
C GLU A 94 -3.86 3.39 17.75
N MET A 95 -2.77 3.44 16.96
CA MET A 95 -1.45 3.84 17.39
C MET A 95 -0.80 4.78 16.37
N THR A 96 0.10 5.61 16.86
CA THR A 96 1.01 6.45 16.05
C THR A 96 2.39 5.82 16.09
N VAL A 97 2.99 5.62 14.93
CA VAL A 97 4.30 4.99 14.75
C VAL A 97 5.25 5.99 14.10
N ILE A 98 6.45 6.15 14.64
CA ILE A 98 7.51 6.96 14.02
C ILE A 98 8.26 6.08 13.03
N ILE A 99 8.32 6.52 11.77
CA ILE A 99 8.91 5.76 10.67
C ILE A 99 10.43 5.84 10.76
N PRO A 100 11.15 4.71 10.88
CA PRO A 100 12.62 4.72 10.96
C PRO A 100 13.29 5.22 9.67
N ASP A 101 14.44 5.89 9.78
CA ASP A 101 15.16 6.47 8.64
C ASP A 101 15.70 5.41 7.66
N MET A 102 16.09 4.26 8.18
CA MET A 102 16.74 3.19 7.39
C MET A 102 15.76 2.16 6.84
N CYS A 103 14.45 2.42 6.87
CA CYS A 103 13.47 1.48 6.36
C CYS A 103 13.28 1.60 4.84
N VAL A 104 12.84 0.50 4.23
CA VAL A 104 12.58 0.35 2.80
C VAL A 104 11.17 -0.15 2.54
N PRO A 105 10.62 -0.01 1.31
CA PRO A 105 9.31 -0.52 0.96
C PRO A 105 9.14 -2.01 1.31
N GLY A 106 7.99 -2.35 1.89
CA GLY A 106 7.65 -3.73 2.24
C GLY A 106 6.54 -3.83 3.26
N LYS A 107 6.39 -4.98 3.87
CA LYS A 107 5.32 -5.30 4.83
C LYS A 107 5.65 -4.82 6.23
N LEU A 108 4.70 -4.07 6.84
CA LEU A 108 4.72 -3.77 8.27
C LEU A 108 4.48 -5.06 9.07
N ARG A 109 5.19 -5.21 10.19
CA ARG A 109 4.97 -6.31 11.13
C ARG A 109 4.72 -5.78 12.53
N LEU A 110 3.71 -6.33 13.18
CA LEU A 110 3.46 -6.10 14.59
C LEU A 110 3.80 -7.37 15.37
N VAL A 111 4.60 -7.26 16.41
CA VAL A 111 4.90 -8.37 17.31
C VAL A 111 4.08 -8.18 18.58
N THR A 112 3.32 -9.21 18.94
CA THR A 112 2.47 -9.20 20.14
C THR A 112 3.24 -9.54 21.41
N ASN A 113 2.65 -9.30 22.56
CA ASN A 113 3.19 -9.73 23.86
C ASN A 113 3.41 -11.26 23.95
N ASN A 114 2.67 -12.04 23.15
CA ASN A 114 2.81 -13.49 23.06
C ASN A 114 3.85 -13.95 22.03
N ASN A 115 4.60 -13.02 21.42
CA ASN A 115 5.55 -13.24 20.32
C ASN A 115 4.91 -13.66 18.98
N ASP A 116 3.61 -13.52 18.81
CA ASP A 116 2.97 -13.72 17.52
C ASP A 116 3.32 -12.55 16.59
N THR A 117 3.54 -12.83 15.30
CA THR A 117 3.85 -11.79 14.30
C THR A 117 2.66 -11.61 13.36
N ILE A 118 2.12 -10.40 13.32
CA ILE A 118 1.04 -9.99 12.43
C ILE A 118 1.65 -9.18 11.28
N VAL A 119 1.39 -9.58 10.04
CA VAL A 119 1.96 -8.95 8.84
C VAL A 119 0.86 -8.17 8.11
N SER A 120 1.18 -6.96 7.65
CA SER A 120 0.23 -6.13 6.91
C SER A 120 -0.16 -6.75 5.57
N ALA A 121 -1.39 -6.52 5.11
CA ALA A 121 -1.87 -6.94 3.79
C ALA A 121 -1.14 -6.18 2.67
N SER A 122 -1.03 -4.86 2.80
CA SER A 122 -0.36 -3.98 1.83
C SER A 122 1.09 -3.68 2.22
N ASN A 123 1.87 -3.18 1.26
CA ASN A 123 3.23 -2.68 1.49
C ASN A 123 3.19 -1.22 1.92
N ILE A 124 4.18 -0.82 2.72
CA ILE A 124 4.50 0.58 2.95
C ILE A 124 5.28 1.09 1.75
N SER A 125 4.93 2.29 1.29
CA SER A 125 5.64 3.02 0.23
C SER A 125 6.14 4.36 0.77
N PHE A 126 7.26 4.83 0.23
CA PHE A 126 7.94 6.03 0.71
C PHE A 126 7.92 7.14 -0.35
N VAL A 127 7.94 8.38 0.13
CA VAL A 127 8.29 9.53 -0.70
C VAL A 127 9.79 9.46 -0.96
N GLU A 128 10.18 9.38 -2.24
CA GLU A 128 11.58 9.39 -2.64
C GLU A 128 11.91 10.75 -3.25
N GLU A 129 12.97 11.38 -2.72
CA GLU A 129 13.41 12.67 -3.22
C GLU A 129 14.12 12.52 -4.57
N ILE A 130 13.72 13.37 -5.55
CA ILE A 130 14.41 13.44 -6.84
C ILE A 130 15.74 14.18 -6.63
N LYS A 131 16.86 13.52 -6.92
CA LYS A 131 18.18 14.08 -6.79
C LYS A 131 18.87 14.13 -8.15
N VAL A 132 19.03 15.33 -8.68
CA VAL A 132 19.78 15.56 -9.91
C VAL A 132 21.27 15.60 -9.58
N THR A 133 22.06 14.69 -10.16
CA THR A 133 23.51 14.60 -9.98
C THR A 133 24.30 15.15 -11.16
N GLY A 134 23.66 15.29 -12.32
CA GLY A 134 24.32 15.83 -13.50
C GLY A 134 23.36 16.17 -14.64
N MET A 135 23.84 17.00 -15.55
CA MET A 135 23.16 17.35 -16.78
C MET A 135 24.20 17.46 -17.92
N SER A 136 23.89 16.95 -19.09
CA SER A 136 24.76 16.97 -20.27
C SER A 136 23.91 17.13 -21.55
N PRO A 137 24.31 18.06 -22.48
CA PRO A 137 25.38 19.05 -22.34
C PRO A 137 25.02 20.19 -21.38
N MET A 138 26.02 20.90 -20.87
CA MET A 138 25.82 22.06 -19.97
C MET A 138 25.40 23.34 -20.72
N GLN A 139 25.77 23.45 -21.99
CA GLN A 139 25.36 24.55 -22.89
C GLN A 139 24.40 23.94 -23.89
N VAL A 140 23.23 24.53 -24.03
CA VAL A 140 22.13 24.02 -24.87
C VAL A 140 21.55 25.15 -25.74
N HIS A 141 21.05 24.79 -26.92
CA HIS A 141 20.28 25.63 -27.80
C HIS A 141 18.82 25.12 -27.88
N PRO A 142 17.91 25.96 -28.33
CA PRO A 142 16.54 25.50 -28.55
C PRO A 142 16.50 24.30 -29.52
N GLY A 143 15.90 23.20 -29.07
CA GLY A 143 15.80 21.95 -29.81
C GLY A 143 16.84 20.87 -29.47
N ASP A 144 17.84 21.19 -28.65
CA ASP A 144 18.83 20.21 -28.21
C ASP A 144 18.24 19.21 -27.22
N ILE A 145 18.77 17.97 -27.25
CA ILE A 145 18.42 16.92 -26.31
C ILE A 145 19.38 17.02 -25.12
N VAL A 146 18.80 17.11 -23.93
CA VAL A 146 19.54 17.17 -22.67
C VAL A 146 19.35 15.85 -21.91
N THR A 147 20.44 15.24 -21.48
CA THR A 147 20.42 14.09 -20.59
C THR A 147 20.57 14.55 -19.14
N ILE A 148 19.60 14.22 -18.31
CA ILE A 148 19.63 14.48 -16.86
C ILE A 148 19.94 13.17 -16.15
N SER A 149 20.96 13.17 -15.30
CA SER A 149 21.37 12.03 -14.48
C SER A 149 21.07 12.30 -13.03
N GLY A 150 20.62 11.27 -12.30
CA GLY A 150 20.28 11.41 -10.89
C GLY A 150 19.54 10.19 -10.34
N GLU A 151 19.11 10.32 -9.08
CA GLU A 151 18.27 9.34 -8.40
C GLU A 151 16.79 9.75 -8.58
N TYR A 152 15.92 8.79 -8.91
CA TYR A 152 14.47 8.98 -9.11
C TYR A 152 14.07 10.01 -10.18
N VAL A 153 14.98 10.40 -11.09
CA VAL A 153 14.71 11.38 -12.16
C VAL A 153 13.66 10.92 -13.18
N TRP A 154 13.35 9.63 -13.23
CA TRP A 154 12.30 9.05 -14.07
C TRP A 154 10.88 9.12 -13.45
N HIS A 155 10.75 9.70 -12.25
CA HIS A 155 9.46 9.80 -11.57
C HIS A 155 8.46 10.66 -12.39
N PRO A 156 7.17 10.28 -12.50
CA PRO A 156 6.19 11.00 -13.33
C PRO A 156 6.07 12.49 -13.04
N LEU A 157 6.25 12.91 -11.79
CA LEU A 157 6.21 14.31 -11.39
C LEU A 157 7.36 15.13 -12.00
N PHE A 158 8.54 14.52 -12.18
CA PHE A 158 9.68 15.18 -12.78
C PHE A 158 9.46 15.45 -14.28
N SER A 159 8.87 14.52 -15.01
CA SER A 159 8.53 14.69 -16.43
C SER A 159 7.51 15.81 -16.66
N GLN A 160 6.57 16.01 -15.73
CA GLN A 160 5.60 17.11 -15.81
C GLN A 160 6.21 18.49 -15.52
N MET A 161 7.25 18.54 -14.70
CA MET A 161 7.94 19.78 -14.35
C MET A 161 8.77 20.34 -15.53
N LEU A 162 9.34 19.45 -16.37
CA LEU A 162 10.09 19.84 -17.59
C LEU A 162 9.20 20.34 -18.73
N LEU A 163 7.90 19.98 -18.75
CA LEU A 163 6.97 20.37 -19.80
C LEU A 163 6.27 21.72 -19.54
N LYS A 164 6.51 22.38 -18.42
CA LYS A 164 5.83 23.62 -18.00
C LYS A 164 6.62 24.91 -18.26
N ASN A 165 7.78 24.84 -18.94
CA ASN A 165 8.58 26.03 -19.33
C ASN A 165 8.57 26.23 -20.80
#